data_66897e48223b4a40ca58d44714a48119
#
_entry.id   66897e48223b4a40ca58d44714a48119
#
_cell.length_a   1.000
_cell.length_b   1.000
_cell.length_c   1.000
_cell.angle_alpha   90.00
_cell.angle_beta   90.00
_cell.angle_gamma   90.00
#
_symmetry.space_group_name_H-M   'P 1'
#
loop_
_entity.id
_entity.type
_entity.pdbx_description
1 polymer ?
#
loop_
_entity_poly.entity_id
_entity_poly.type
_entity_poly.pdbx_seq_one_letter_code
_entity_poly.pdbx_strand_id
1 'polypeptide(L)'
;MPIATVDGIDTYYETHGSGSPILMCAPGGFDATIDKWRVASAWTGIDAIQALAAEHTVILYDRRECGQSGGRLERLGWALYTSHGKALLDHLKIESAWIMGGCMGCSVALAFGVDYPGATRGLILHWPVGGYRWKANSQERFRRHYSFAKENGLRGVVERARGGKSFWMEPEAGPWATLITRDAGFADRFAAQDLERYLAMILISGRSLFDRDTAPGAEPEEVIGVKAPALIIPGDDPSHATSGAHYLRELLPESDFWSVMPPDQTTQIVCERILDFCRK
;
A
#
# COMPACT_ATOMS: atom_id res chain seq x y z
N MET A 1 15.80 -8.12 14.67
CA MET A 1 14.79 -7.31 13.94
C MET A 1 13.45 -7.95 14.27
N PRO A 2 12.45 -7.19 14.71
CA PRO A 2 11.22 -7.79 15.20
C PRO A 2 10.39 -8.38 14.06
N ILE A 3 10.01 -9.64 14.21
CA ILE A 3 8.96 -10.30 13.45
C ILE A 3 7.83 -10.57 14.44
N ALA A 4 6.62 -10.20 14.10
CA ALA A 4 5.41 -10.51 14.85
C ALA A 4 4.47 -11.35 14.01
N THR A 5 3.86 -12.36 14.58
CA THR A 5 2.76 -13.06 13.92
C THR A 5 1.47 -12.28 14.17
N VAL A 6 1.00 -11.53 13.18
CA VAL A 6 -0.24 -10.75 13.22
C VAL A 6 -1.15 -11.19 12.07
N ASP A 7 -2.45 -11.34 12.35
CA ASP A 7 -3.41 -11.92 11.38
C ASP A 7 -2.93 -13.28 10.82
N GLY A 8 -2.17 -14.04 11.62
CA GLY A 8 -1.54 -15.31 11.21
C GLY A 8 -0.49 -15.17 10.10
N ILE A 9 0.07 -13.98 9.93
CA ILE A 9 1.14 -13.64 8.99
C ILE A 9 2.37 -13.24 9.81
N ASP A 10 3.51 -13.86 9.56
CA ASP A 10 4.78 -13.39 10.09
C ASP A 10 5.14 -12.07 9.42
N THR A 11 5.09 -11.01 10.20
CA THR A 11 5.18 -9.63 9.71
C THR A 11 6.48 -9.01 10.18
N TYR A 12 7.31 -8.58 9.24
CA TYR A 12 8.48 -7.77 9.53
C TYR A 12 8.07 -6.32 9.73
N TYR A 13 8.50 -5.72 10.85
CA TYR A 13 8.20 -4.33 11.16
C TYR A 13 9.36 -3.63 11.85
N GLU A 14 9.35 -2.32 11.86
CA GLU A 14 10.28 -1.46 12.57
C GLU A 14 9.50 -0.39 13.34
N THR A 15 10.06 0.05 14.48
CA THR A 15 9.55 1.18 15.24
C THR A 15 10.69 2.16 15.52
N HIS A 16 10.45 3.44 15.30
CA HIS A 16 11.44 4.49 15.51
C HIS A 16 10.83 5.64 16.29
N GLY A 17 11.62 6.31 17.12
CA GLY A 17 11.20 7.48 17.89
C GLY A 17 10.25 7.17 19.04
N SER A 18 9.58 8.20 19.53
CA SER A 18 8.61 8.14 20.63
C SER A 18 7.60 9.27 20.51
N GLY A 19 6.39 9.07 21.02
CA GLY A 19 5.29 10.05 20.96
C GLY A 19 4.05 9.49 20.30
N SER A 20 3.20 10.35 19.77
CA SER A 20 1.97 9.98 19.07
C SER A 20 2.26 9.03 17.88
N PRO A 21 1.59 7.88 17.76
CA PRO A 21 1.94 6.89 16.75
C PRO A 21 1.54 7.28 15.33
N ILE A 22 2.40 6.95 14.37
CA ILE A 22 2.16 7.03 12.93
C ILE A 22 2.39 5.64 12.33
N LEU A 23 1.37 5.03 11.75
CA LEU A 23 1.49 3.81 10.94
C LEU A 23 1.75 4.18 9.48
N MET A 24 2.88 3.74 8.94
CA MET A 24 3.29 4.05 7.57
C MET A 24 3.03 2.89 6.62
N CYS A 25 2.02 3.04 5.75
CA CYS A 25 1.69 2.12 4.68
C CYS A 25 2.60 2.35 3.48
N ALA A 26 3.51 1.41 3.23
CA ALA A 26 4.61 1.58 2.28
C ALA A 26 4.17 1.79 0.82
N PRO A 27 4.92 2.60 0.05
CA PRO A 27 4.79 2.66 -1.40
C PRO A 27 5.29 1.34 -2.04
N GLY A 28 5.13 1.20 -3.36
CA GLY A 28 5.71 0.08 -4.11
C GLY A 28 4.70 -0.95 -4.63
N GLY A 29 3.41 -0.72 -4.46
CA GLY A 29 2.37 -1.60 -5.01
C GLY A 29 2.43 -3.02 -4.42
N PHE A 30 2.77 -4.02 -5.26
CA PHE A 30 2.92 -5.42 -4.84
C PHE A 30 4.35 -5.75 -4.36
N ASP A 31 5.15 -4.74 -4.08
CA ASP A 31 6.47 -4.81 -3.47
C ASP A 31 6.60 -3.71 -2.40
N ALA A 32 5.55 -3.62 -1.57
CA ALA A 32 5.40 -2.60 -0.53
C ALA A 32 6.21 -2.98 0.71
N THR A 33 7.45 -2.50 0.75
CA THR A 33 8.41 -2.77 1.82
C THR A 33 8.83 -1.48 2.53
N ILE A 34 9.38 -1.62 3.74
CA ILE A 34 9.94 -0.49 4.50
C ILE A 34 10.97 0.28 3.67
N ASP A 35 11.82 -0.44 2.93
CA ASP A 35 12.86 0.19 2.12
C ASP A 35 12.32 1.10 1.01
N LYS A 36 11.09 0.89 0.56
CA LYS A 36 10.47 1.77 -0.45
C LYS A 36 10.29 3.21 0.04
N TRP A 37 10.20 3.44 1.32
CA TRP A 37 10.23 4.78 1.88
C TRP A 37 11.57 5.49 1.70
N ARG A 38 12.66 4.75 1.42
CA ARG A 38 14.02 5.27 1.27
C ARG A 38 14.45 5.40 -0.20
N VAL A 39 13.91 4.53 -1.08
CA VAL A 39 14.43 4.40 -2.47
C VAL A 39 13.39 4.63 -3.56
N ALA A 40 12.09 4.69 -3.25
CA ALA A 40 11.07 4.97 -4.26
C ALA A 40 11.10 6.44 -4.66
N SER A 41 10.86 6.75 -5.93
CA SER A 41 11.13 8.05 -6.58
C SER A 41 10.69 9.28 -5.78
N ALA A 42 9.44 9.29 -5.29
CA ALA A 42 8.88 10.40 -4.53
C ALA A 42 9.54 10.61 -3.14
N TRP A 43 10.20 9.58 -2.64
CA TRP A 43 10.82 9.57 -1.30
C TRP A 43 12.34 9.52 -1.35
N THR A 44 12.93 9.39 -2.54
CA THR A 44 14.39 9.49 -2.70
C THR A 44 14.86 10.87 -2.26
N GLY A 45 15.67 10.91 -1.21
CA GLY A 45 16.15 12.16 -0.61
C GLY A 45 15.19 12.78 0.42
N ILE A 46 14.04 12.18 0.70
CA ILE A 46 13.14 12.57 1.79
C ILE A 46 13.27 11.54 2.92
N ASP A 47 14.04 11.83 3.95
CA ASP A 47 14.11 10.98 5.14
C ASP A 47 12.94 11.27 6.09
N ALA A 48 11.74 10.93 5.61
CA ALA A 48 10.52 11.11 6.39
C ALA A 48 10.54 10.27 7.68
N ILE A 49 11.18 9.11 7.67
CA ILE A 49 11.25 8.23 8.84
C ILE A 49 11.99 8.93 9.97
N GLN A 50 13.20 9.43 9.70
CA GLN A 50 14.03 10.10 10.71
C GLN A 50 13.38 11.40 11.19
N ALA A 51 12.83 12.19 10.27
CA ALA A 51 12.20 13.46 10.61
C ALA A 51 10.95 13.28 11.49
N LEU A 52 10.08 12.33 11.15
CA LEU A 52 8.87 12.05 11.92
C LEU A 52 9.18 11.38 13.26
N ALA A 53 10.22 10.55 13.32
CA ALA A 53 10.66 9.88 14.54
C ALA A 53 11.21 10.86 15.61
N ALA A 54 11.48 12.11 15.26
CA ALA A 54 11.86 13.13 16.23
C ALA A 54 10.72 13.50 17.21
N GLU A 55 9.46 13.38 16.78
CA GLU A 55 8.29 13.76 17.59
C GLU A 55 7.23 12.64 17.72
N HIS A 56 7.38 11.56 16.97
CA HIS A 56 6.37 10.49 16.85
C HIS A 56 6.97 9.10 17.03
N THR A 57 6.14 8.16 17.43
CA THR A 57 6.45 6.73 17.26
C THR A 57 6.09 6.31 15.84
N VAL A 58 7.09 6.21 14.98
CA VAL A 58 6.92 5.79 13.58
C VAL A 58 6.93 4.27 13.49
N ILE A 59 5.87 3.69 12.94
CA ILE A 59 5.66 2.25 12.79
C ILE A 59 5.67 1.93 11.31
N LEU A 60 6.63 1.12 10.88
CA LEU A 60 6.77 0.67 9.50
C LEU A 60 6.65 -0.85 9.44
N TYR A 61 6.15 -1.35 8.34
CA TYR A 61 6.08 -2.80 8.12
C TYR A 61 6.18 -3.15 6.63
N ASP A 62 6.77 -4.28 6.37
CA ASP A 62 6.62 -4.91 5.06
C ASP A 62 5.19 -5.45 4.99
N ARG A 63 4.43 -4.97 4.00
CA ARG A 63 3.06 -5.45 3.84
C ARG A 63 3.08 -6.94 3.55
N ARG A 64 2.06 -7.65 3.99
CA ARG A 64 1.87 -9.07 3.64
C ARG A 64 2.14 -9.31 2.16
N GLU A 65 2.68 -10.44 1.80
CA GLU A 65 3.18 -10.85 0.48
C GLU A 65 4.43 -10.09 -0.01
N CYS A 66 4.93 -9.12 0.74
CA CYS A 66 6.06 -8.29 0.34
C CYS A 66 7.27 -8.45 1.27
N GLY A 67 8.46 -8.17 0.75
CA GLY A 67 9.70 -8.09 1.52
C GLY A 67 9.96 -9.29 2.40
N GLN A 68 10.15 -9.05 3.69
CA GLN A 68 10.41 -10.08 4.69
C GLN A 68 9.14 -10.63 5.35
N SER A 69 7.97 -10.01 5.11
CA SER A 69 6.70 -10.50 5.64
C SER A 69 6.20 -11.73 4.90
N GLY A 70 5.52 -12.61 5.62
CA GLY A 70 4.80 -13.76 5.07
C GLY A 70 3.58 -13.36 4.26
N GLY A 71 2.77 -14.34 3.92
CA GLY A 71 1.52 -14.11 3.19
C GLY A 71 0.79 -15.42 2.92
N ARG A 72 -0.39 -15.28 2.32
CA ARG A 72 -1.23 -16.42 1.92
C ARG A 72 -1.68 -16.27 0.47
N LEU A 73 -1.97 -17.39 -0.15
CA LEU A 73 -2.60 -17.40 -1.46
C LEU A 73 -4.12 -17.26 -1.28
N GLU A 74 -4.60 -16.04 -1.35
CA GLU A 74 -6.01 -15.69 -1.17
C GLU A 74 -6.41 -14.48 -2.01
N ARG A 75 -7.70 -14.19 -2.11
CA ARG A 75 -8.22 -13.04 -2.85
C ARG A 75 -7.64 -11.74 -2.27
N LEU A 76 -6.99 -10.95 -3.13
CA LEU A 76 -6.47 -9.65 -2.75
C LEU A 76 -7.58 -8.59 -2.74
N GLY A 77 -7.51 -7.68 -1.78
CA GLY A 77 -8.45 -6.58 -1.61
C GLY A 77 -7.98 -5.61 -0.53
N TRP A 78 -8.60 -4.44 -0.47
CA TRP A 78 -8.18 -3.39 0.48
C TRP A 78 -8.38 -3.81 1.93
N ALA A 79 -9.53 -4.44 2.25
CA ALA A 79 -9.82 -4.97 3.58
C ALA A 79 -8.76 -5.95 4.10
N LEU A 80 -8.11 -6.72 3.20
CA LEU A 80 -7.01 -7.61 3.55
C LEU A 80 -5.76 -6.84 4.00
N TYR A 81 -5.50 -5.70 3.38
CA TYR A 81 -4.34 -4.87 3.71
C TYR A 81 -4.58 -4.01 4.94
N THR A 82 -5.83 -3.53 5.13
CA THR A 82 -6.20 -2.76 6.32
C THR A 82 -6.22 -3.61 7.57
N SER A 83 -6.77 -4.84 7.51
CA SER A 83 -6.75 -5.80 8.64
C SER A 83 -5.33 -6.13 9.08
N HIS A 84 -4.38 -6.27 8.14
CA HIS A 84 -2.97 -6.52 8.46
C HIS A 84 -2.34 -5.35 9.23
N GLY A 85 -2.57 -4.10 8.80
CA GLY A 85 -2.11 -2.91 9.51
C GLY A 85 -2.77 -2.77 10.89
N LYS A 86 -4.08 -3.06 10.99
CA LYS A 86 -4.81 -3.02 12.27
C LYS A 86 -4.29 -4.06 13.24
N ALA A 87 -4.07 -5.30 12.79
CA ALA A 87 -3.53 -6.37 13.61
C ALA A 87 -2.11 -6.05 14.13
N LEU A 88 -1.29 -5.31 13.35
CA LEU A 88 0.00 -4.81 13.84
C LEU A 88 -0.17 -3.77 14.95
N LEU A 89 -1.10 -2.81 14.80
CA LEU A 89 -1.39 -1.84 15.86
C LEU A 89 -1.87 -2.55 17.14
N ASP A 90 -2.74 -3.56 17.02
CA ASP A 90 -3.23 -4.35 18.15
C ASP A 90 -2.09 -5.11 18.85
N HIS A 91 -1.18 -5.73 18.08
CA HIS A 91 0.00 -6.39 18.61
C HIS A 91 0.87 -5.43 19.43
N LEU A 92 1.02 -4.18 18.95
CA LEU A 92 1.78 -3.12 19.61
C LEU A 92 0.99 -2.42 20.73
N LYS A 93 -0.28 -2.82 20.98
CA LYS A 93 -1.19 -2.22 21.97
C LYS A 93 -1.45 -0.74 21.71
N ILE A 94 -1.56 -0.37 20.44
CA ILE A 94 -1.83 0.99 19.98
C ILE A 94 -3.31 1.07 19.55
N GLU A 95 -4.08 1.82 20.29
CA GLU A 95 -5.53 1.97 20.04
C GLU A 95 -5.82 2.80 18.79
N SER A 96 -5.05 3.88 18.58
CA SER A 96 -5.22 4.76 17.42
C SER A 96 -3.90 5.39 16.98
N ALA A 97 -3.78 5.63 15.67
CA ALA A 97 -2.58 6.21 15.04
C ALA A 97 -2.97 7.19 13.92
N TRP A 98 -2.04 8.07 13.55
CA TRP A 98 -2.03 8.69 12.23
C TRP A 98 -1.71 7.62 11.21
N ILE A 99 -2.46 7.58 10.10
CA ILE A 99 -2.25 6.58 9.05
C ILE A 99 -1.66 7.29 7.83
N MET A 100 -0.38 7.07 7.61
CA MET A 100 0.34 7.66 6.47
C MET A 100 0.49 6.65 5.36
N GLY A 101 0.11 7.03 4.16
CA GLY A 101 0.34 6.24 2.95
C GLY A 101 1.22 6.96 1.94
N GLY A 102 2.06 6.19 1.24
CA GLY A 102 2.78 6.66 0.05
C GLY A 102 2.38 5.86 -1.18
N CYS A 103 2.19 6.52 -2.33
CA CYS A 103 1.82 5.83 -3.58
C CYS A 103 0.55 4.96 -3.37
N MET A 104 0.59 3.67 -3.72
CA MET A 104 -0.50 2.72 -3.43
C MET A 104 -0.77 2.53 -1.93
N GLY A 105 0.18 2.85 -1.06
CA GLY A 105 -0.04 2.91 0.39
C GLY A 105 -1.10 3.93 0.80
N CYS A 106 -1.32 4.99 0.00
CA CYS A 106 -2.42 5.94 0.21
C CYS A 106 -3.79 5.27 0.09
N SER A 107 -3.94 4.32 -0.82
CA SER A 107 -5.17 3.54 -0.97
C SER A 107 -5.42 2.64 0.25
N VAL A 108 -4.35 2.08 0.82
CA VAL A 108 -4.43 1.31 2.08
C VAL A 108 -4.79 2.22 3.25
N ALA A 109 -4.15 3.41 3.35
CA ALA A 109 -4.43 4.37 4.41
C ALA A 109 -5.88 4.88 4.34
N LEU A 110 -6.37 5.19 3.13
CA LEU A 110 -7.75 5.62 2.90
C LEU A 110 -8.76 4.55 3.32
N ALA A 111 -8.56 3.32 2.85
CA ALA A 111 -9.40 2.19 3.22
C ALA A 111 -9.34 1.89 4.74
N PHE A 112 -8.17 2.08 5.37
CA PHE A 112 -8.01 1.93 6.81
C PHE A 112 -8.88 2.96 7.57
N GLY A 113 -8.92 4.20 7.10
CA GLY A 113 -9.77 5.25 7.67
C GLY A 113 -11.26 4.92 7.61
N VAL A 114 -11.68 4.20 6.58
CA VAL A 114 -13.06 3.69 6.42
C VAL A 114 -13.31 2.48 7.33
N ASP A 115 -12.44 1.46 7.26
CA ASP A 115 -12.63 0.19 7.97
C ASP A 115 -12.47 0.35 9.50
N TYR A 116 -11.59 1.25 9.93
CA TYR A 116 -11.21 1.42 11.35
C TYR A 116 -11.23 2.89 11.81
N PRO A 117 -12.39 3.57 11.74
CA PRO A 117 -12.47 5.02 12.08
C PRO A 117 -12.05 5.31 13.52
N GLY A 118 -12.32 4.39 14.48
CA GLY A 118 -11.89 4.54 15.87
C GLY A 118 -10.39 4.37 16.10
N ALA A 119 -9.68 3.75 15.16
CA ALA A 119 -8.22 3.58 15.22
C ALA A 119 -7.47 4.63 14.36
N THR A 120 -8.18 5.52 13.68
CA THR A 120 -7.64 6.52 12.76
C THR A 120 -7.73 7.92 13.37
N ARG A 121 -6.60 8.51 13.74
CA ARG A 121 -6.52 9.92 14.20
C ARG A 121 -6.62 10.90 13.03
N GLY A 122 -6.04 10.55 11.90
CA GLY A 122 -6.07 11.29 10.66
C GLY A 122 -5.29 10.56 9.58
N LEU A 123 -5.43 11.02 8.35
CA LEU A 123 -4.84 10.43 7.15
C LEU A 123 -3.76 11.36 6.58
N ILE A 124 -2.63 10.80 6.16
CA ILE A 124 -1.59 11.51 5.43
C ILE A 124 -1.39 10.79 4.11
N LEU A 125 -1.87 11.40 3.03
CA LEU A 125 -1.90 10.80 1.70
C LEU A 125 -0.83 11.47 0.83
N HIS A 126 0.36 10.87 0.80
CA HIS A 126 1.52 11.42 0.09
C HIS A 126 1.67 10.77 -1.29
N TRP A 127 1.42 11.53 -2.34
CA TRP A 127 1.36 11.11 -3.73
C TRP A 127 0.39 9.94 -3.93
N PRO A 128 -0.91 10.16 -3.68
CA PRO A 128 -1.89 9.10 -3.90
C PRO A 128 -1.86 8.66 -5.37
N VAL A 129 -1.86 7.32 -5.56
CA VAL A 129 -2.02 6.76 -6.90
C VAL A 129 -3.42 7.05 -7.42
N GLY A 130 -3.55 7.22 -8.72
CA GLY A 130 -4.84 7.45 -9.32
C GLY A 130 -4.77 8.00 -10.73
N GLY A 131 -5.93 8.33 -11.25
CA GLY A 131 -6.13 8.77 -12.61
C GLY A 131 -6.33 7.60 -13.58
N TYR A 132 -6.86 7.93 -14.74
CA TYR A 132 -7.30 6.95 -15.74
C TYR A 132 -6.16 6.06 -16.23
N ARG A 133 -4.97 6.64 -16.44
CA ARG A 133 -3.79 5.90 -16.90
C ARG A 133 -3.32 4.87 -15.88
N TRP A 134 -3.34 5.22 -14.60
CA TRP A 134 -3.03 4.30 -13.52
C TRP A 134 -3.97 3.09 -13.52
N LYS A 135 -5.27 3.33 -13.57
CA LYS A 135 -6.31 2.29 -13.63
C LYS A 135 -6.07 1.35 -14.82
N ALA A 136 -5.96 1.91 -16.02
CA ALA A 136 -5.76 1.13 -17.24
C ALA A 136 -4.50 0.25 -17.17
N ASN A 137 -3.37 0.81 -16.72
CA ASN A 137 -2.11 0.08 -16.58
C ASN A 137 -2.19 -1.02 -15.51
N SER A 138 -2.91 -0.77 -14.42
CA SER A 138 -3.06 -1.75 -13.34
C SER A 138 -3.94 -2.93 -13.78
N GLN A 139 -5.05 -2.66 -14.46
CA GLN A 139 -5.90 -3.70 -15.05
C GLN A 139 -5.16 -4.51 -16.11
N GLU A 140 -4.37 -3.85 -16.97
CA GLU A 140 -3.56 -4.54 -18.00
C GLU A 140 -2.54 -5.49 -17.36
N ARG A 141 -1.92 -5.15 -16.24
CA ARG A 141 -1.00 -6.05 -15.53
C ARG A 141 -1.70 -7.32 -15.06
N PHE A 142 -2.89 -7.20 -14.47
CA PHE A 142 -3.67 -8.36 -14.05
C PHE A 142 -4.12 -9.20 -15.24
N ARG A 143 -4.51 -8.57 -16.35
CA ARG A 143 -4.88 -9.27 -17.59
C ARG A 143 -3.69 -10.05 -18.17
N ARG A 144 -2.50 -9.45 -18.24
CA ARG A 144 -1.28 -10.12 -18.71
C ARG A 144 -0.94 -11.31 -17.84
N HIS A 145 -0.99 -11.14 -16.52
CA HIS A 145 -0.78 -12.24 -15.58
C HIS A 145 -1.78 -13.38 -15.78
N TYR A 146 -3.06 -13.05 -15.90
CA TYR A 146 -4.12 -14.02 -16.15
C TYR A 146 -3.85 -14.83 -17.44
N SER A 147 -3.56 -14.15 -18.53
CA SER A 147 -3.26 -14.80 -19.82
C SER A 147 -2.04 -15.71 -19.71
N PHE A 148 -0.96 -15.23 -19.11
CA PHE A 148 0.25 -16.01 -18.91
C PHE A 148 0.00 -17.26 -18.05
N ALA A 149 -0.69 -17.12 -16.93
CA ALA A 149 -1.01 -18.24 -16.05
C ALA A 149 -1.92 -19.27 -16.74
N LYS A 150 -2.88 -18.81 -17.55
CA LYS A 150 -3.76 -19.68 -18.34
C LYS A 150 -3.00 -20.50 -19.39
N GLU A 151 -2.01 -19.90 -20.04
CA GLU A 151 -1.23 -20.52 -21.12
C GLU A 151 -0.13 -21.43 -20.58
N ASN A 152 0.53 -21.05 -19.49
CA ASN A 152 1.74 -21.72 -18.98
C ASN A 152 1.51 -22.52 -17.69
N GLY A 153 0.32 -22.43 -17.10
CA GLY A 153 0.01 -23.03 -15.80
C GLY A 153 0.74 -22.36 -14.63
N LEU A 154 0.45 -22.81 -13.41
CA LEU A 154 1.04 -22.21 -12.21
C LEU A 154 2.52 -22.56 -12.03
N ARG A 155 3.00 -23.64 -12.60
CA ARG A 155 4.44 -23.94 -12.64
C ARG A 155 5.19 -22.92 -13.50
N GLY A 156 4.64 -22.54 -14.65
CA GLY A 156 5.21 -21.48 -15.48
C GLY A 156 5.26 -20.12 -14.74
N VAL A 157 4.24 -19.81 -13.92
CA VAL A 157 4.25 -18.62 -13.07
C VAL A 157 5.40 -18.70 -12.05
N VAL A 158 5.59 -19.85 -11.38
CA VAL A 158 6.69 -20.04 -10.42
C VAL A 158 8.06 -19.86 -11.09
N GLU A 159 8.25 -20.41 -12.27
CA GLU A 159 9.51 -20.25 -13.04
C GLU A 159 9.75 -18.77 -13.38
N ARG A 160 8.71 -18.07 -13.81
CA ARG A 160 8.79 -16.63 -14.12
C ARG A 160 9.13 -15.81 -12.89
N ALA A 161 8.48 -16.05 -11.75
CA ALA A 161 8.71 -15.35 -10.50
C ALA A 161 10.15 -15.51 -9.98
N ARG A 162 10.76 -16.70 -10.16
CA ARG A 162 12.16 -16.96 -9.80
C ARG A 162 13.18 -16.09 -10.55
N GLY A 163 12.76 -15.39 -11.61
CA GLY A 163 13.56 -14.35 -12.26
C GLY A 163 13.80 -13.10 -11.38
N GLY A 164 13.17 -13.02 -10.21
CA GLY A 164 13.44 -12.01 -9.17
C GLY A 164 12.86 -10.62 -9.44
N LYS A 165 12.01 -10.45 -10.46
CA LYS A 165 11.33 -9.19 -10.72
C LYS A 165 9.98 -9.15 -10.04
N SER A 166 9.63 -7.98 -9.50
CA SER A 166 8.32 -7.76 -8.90
C SER A 166 7.20 -7.80 -9.94
N PHE A 167 5.99 -8.10 -9.51
CA PHE A 167 4.78 -8.06 -10.34
C PHE A 167 4.61 -6.73 -11.10
N TRP A 168 5.11 -5.64 -10.52
CA TRP A 168 5.04 -4.32 -11.15
C TRP A 168 5.93 -4.22 -12.39
N MET A 169 7.09 -4.83 -12.34
CA MET A 169 8.07 -4.84 -13.45
C MET A 169 7.80 -5.96 -14.46
N GLU A 170 7.34 -7.12 -13.98
CA GLU A 170 7.06 -8.30 -14.77
C GLU A 170 5.71 -8.92 -14.37
N PRO A 171 4.61 -8.47 -15.00
CA PRO A 171 3.26 -8.91 -14.63
C PRO A 171 3.07 -10.43 -14.65
N GLU A 172 3.77 -11.15 -15.52
CA GLU A 172 3.71 -12.59 -15.64
C GLU A 172 4.12 -13.32 -14.35
N ALA A 173 4.98 -12.70 -13.52
CA ALA A 173 5.42 -13.26 -12.24
C ALA A 173 4.30 -13.31 -11.17
N GLY A 174 3.27 -12.46 -11.31
CA GLY A 174 2.11 -12.43 -10.44
C GLY A 174 2.31 -11.72 -9.09
N PRO A 175 1.20 -11.46 -8.39
CA PRO A 175 1.22 -10.68 -7.15
C PRO A 175 2.01 -11.31 -5.99
N TRP A 176 2.23 -12.62 -6.02
CA TRP A 176 2.98 -13.36 -5.00
C TRP A 176 4.43 -13.65 -5.38
N ALA A 177 4.97 -12.98 -6.39
CA ALA A 177 6.32 -13.23 -6.90
C ALA A 177 7.39 -13.19 -5.80
N THR A 178 7.30 -12.26 -4.86
CA THR A 178 8.23 -12.14 -3.73
C THR A 178 8.21 -13.39 -2.84
N LEU A 179 7.03 -13.90 -2.47
CA LEU A 179 6.90 -15.11 -1.67
C LEU A 179 7.39 -16.35 -2.43
N ILE A 180 7.01 -16.49 -3.70
CA ILE A 180 7.44 -17.61 -4.56
C ILE A 180 8.96 -17.66 -4.66
N THR A 181 9.61 -16.50 -4.77
CA THR A 181 11.07 -16.42 -4.88
C THR A 181 11.76 -16.78 -3.57
N ARG A 182 11.19 -16.38 -2.44
CA ARG A 182 11.81 -16.48 -1.12
C ARG A 182 11.52 -17.80 -0.40
N ASP A 183 10.33 -18.35 -0.57
CA ASP A 183 9.83 -19.54 0.14
C ASP A 183 9.52 -20.67 -0.85
N ALA A 184 10.41 -21.66 -0.90
CA ALA A 184 10.23 -22.82 -1.77
C ALA A 184 8.96 -23.63 -1.42
N GLY A 185 8.63 -23.75 -0.13
CA GLY A 185 7.40 -24.41 0.30
C GLY A 185 6.14 -23.67 -0.13
N PHE A 186 6.18 -22.33 -0.11
CA PHE A 186 5.10 -21.52 -0.69
C PHE A 186 5.00 -21.72 -2.20
N ALA A 187 6.12 -21.73 -2.91
CA ALA A 187 6.16 -21.95 -4.36
C ALA A 187 5.58 -23.32 -4.75
N ASP A 188 5.88 -24.37 -3.99
CA ASP A 188 5.34 -25.70 -4.22
C ASP A 188 3.82 -25.75 -3.99
N ARG A 189 3.34 -25.16 -2.89
CA ARG A 189 1.89 -25.04 -2.61
C ARG A 189 1.18 -24.19 -3.66
N PHE A 190 1.80 -23.14 -4.15
CA PHE A 190 1.29 -22.30 -5.23
C PHE A 190 1.14 -23.11 -6.52
N ALA A 191 2.19 -23.82 -6.93
CA ALA A 191 2.19 -24.63 -8.15
C ALA A 191 1.17 -25.80 -8.12
N ALA A 192 0.79 -26.25 -6.93
CA ALA A 192 -0.17 -27.33 -6.71
C ALA A 192 -1.64 -26.87 -6.67
N GLN A 193 -1.92 -25.56 -6.77
CA GLN A 193 -3.30 -25.04 -6.78
C GLN A 193 -4.04 -25.44 -8.05
N ASP A 194 -5.37 -25.48 -7.93
CA ASP A 194 -6.25 -25.61 -9.09
C ASP A 194 -6.17 -24.35 -9.96
N LEU A 195 -5.89 -24.51 -11.24
CA LEU A 195 -5.67 -23.40 -12.17
C LEU A 195 -6.92 -22.55 -12.35
N GLU A 196 -8.08 -23.17 -12.54
CA GLU A 196 -9.32 -22.43 -12.80
C GLU A 196 -9.74 -21.60 -11.58
N ARG A 197 -9.61 -22.19 -10.39
CA ARG A 197 -9.83 -21.47 -9.13
C ARG A 197 -8.88 -20.29 -8.96
N TYR A 198 -7.60 -20.49 -9.28
CA TYR A 198 -6.60 -19.42 -9.25
C TYR A 198 -6.94 -18.29 -10.24
N LEU A 199 -7.29 -18.63 -11.48
CA LEU A 199 -7.65 -17.66 -12.51
C LEU A 199 -8.89 -16.83 -12.10
N ALA A 200 -9.91 -17.48 -11.52
CA ALA A 200 -11.07 -16.78 -10.98
C ALA A 200 -10.69 -15.81 -9.85
N MET A 201 -9.79 -16.24 -8.94
CA MET A 201 -9.29 -15.42 -7.85
C MET A 201 -8.52 -14.19 -8.36
N ILE A 202 -7.68 -14.34 -9.38
CA ILE A 202 -6.93 -13.23 -10.00
C ILE A 202 -7.87 -12.20 -10.63
N LEU A 203 -8.90 -12.62 -11.36
CA LEU A 203 -9.88 -11.71 -11.94
C LEU A 203 -10.61 -10.90 -10.87
N ILE A 204 -11.05 -11.55 -9.81
CA ILE A 204 -11.76 -10.90 -8.71
C ILE A 204 -10.80 -9.93 -7.98
N SER A 205 -9.55 -10.34 -7.73
CA SER A 205 -8.53 -9.49 -7.09
C SER A 205 -8.25 -8.23 -7.89
N GLY A 206 -8.05 -8.36 -9.20
CA GLY A 206 -7.80 -7.22 -10.08
C GLY A 206 -8.96 -6.22 -10.09
N ARG A 207 -10.20 -6.71 -10.11
CA ARG A 207 -11.40 -5.88 -9.99
C ARG A 207 -11.49 -5.19 -8.64
N SER A 208 -11.34 -5.93 -7.54
CA SER A 208 -11.41 -5.37 -6.18
C SER A 208 -10.42 -4.23 -5.95
N LEU A 209 -9.23 -4.33 -6.54
CA LEU A 209 -8.17 -3.35 -6.31
C LEU A 209 -8.20 -2.17 -7.29
N PHE A 210 -8.70 -2.36 -8.53
CA PHE A 210 -8.52 -1.37 -9.60
C PHE A 210 -9.77 -1.08 -10.43
N ASP A 211 -10.95 -1.32 -9.87
CA ASP A 211 -12.22 -1.04 -10.58
C ASP A 211 -12.66 0.42 -10.46
N ARG A 212 -12.02 1.19 -9.60
CA ARG A 212 -12.31 2.62 -9.40
C ARG A 212 -11.76 3.47 -10.53
N ASP A 213 -12.43 4.59 -10.77
CA ASP A 213 -12.08 5.45 -11.90
C ASP A 213 -10.87 6.32 -11.61
N THR A 214 -10.68 6.78 -10.37
CA THR A 214 -9.72 7.84 -10.07
C THR A 214 -8.71 7.46 -9.02
N ALA A 215 -9.10 7.20 -7.79
CA ALA A 215 -8.19 6.79 -6.73
C ALA A 215 -8.64 5.45 -6.14
N PRO A 216 -7.82 4.39 -6.26
CA PRO A 216 -8.18 3.11 -5.66
C PRO A 216 -8.14 3.20 -4.13
N GLY A 217 -8.92 2.34 -3.48
CA GLY A 217 -9.06 2.30 -2.02
C GLY A 217 -10.47 1.87 -1.64
N ALA A 218 -11.09 2.63 -0.74
CA ALA A 218 -12.51 2.41 -0.37
C ALA A 218 -13.47 2.93 -1.44
N GLU A 219 -14.74 2.57 -1.32
CA GLU A 219 -15.80 3.07 -2.18
C GLU A 219 -16.00 4.58 -1.98
N PRO A 220 -16.34 5.35 -3.03
CA PRO A 220 -16.59 6.78 -2.91
C PRO A 220 -17.60 7.14 -1.80
N GLU A 221 -18.67 6.35 -1.69
CA GLU A 221 -19.73 6.55 -0.71
C GLU A 221 -19.24 6.34 0.73
N GLU A 222 -18.24 5.48 0.93
CA GLU A 222 -17.60 5.26 2.22
C GLU A 222 -16.62 6.38 2.56
N VAL A 223 -15.87 6.86 1.56
CA VAL A 223 -14.89 7.94 1.73
C VAL A 223 -15.55 9.25 2.16
N ILE A 224 -16.74 9.57 1.62
CA ILE A 224 -17.53 10.74 2.04
C ILE A 224 -17.90 10.66 3.54
N GLY A 225 -17.98 9.46 4.10
CA GLY A 225 -18.27 9.22 5.52
C GLY A 225 -17.06 9.35 6.45
N VAL A 226 -15.84 9.49 5.94
CA VAL A 226 -14.61 9.60 6.76
C VAL A 226 -14.60 10.92 7.50
N LYS A 227 -14.53 10.86 8.83
CA LYS A 227 -14.51 12.04 9.70
C LYS A 227 -13.10 12.42 10.17
N ALA A 228 -12.14 11.54 9.98
CA ALA A 228 -10.77 11.81 10.33
C ALA A 228 -10.18 12.89 9.40
N PRO A 229 -9.43 13.89 9.93
CA PRO A 229 -8.80 14.88 9.10
C PRO A 229 -7.80 14.24 8.13
N ALA A 230 -7.68 14.76 6.92
CA ALA A 230 -6.81 14.22 5.90
C ALA A 230 -5.90 15.28 5.29
N LEU A 231 -4.58 15.06 5.32
CA LEU A 231 -3.61 15.83 4.55
C LEU A 231 -3.37 15.14 3.22
N ILE A 232 -3.57 15.86 2.11
CA ILE A 232 -3.34 15.36 0.76
C ILE A 232 -2.15 16.12 0.16
N ILE A 233 -1.08 15.40 -0.15
CA ILE A 233 0.13 15.91 -0.80
C ILE A 233 0.16 15.34 -2.22
N PRO A 234 -0.10 16.15 -3.27
CA PRO A 234 -0.25 15.67 -4.63
C PRO A 234 1.07 15.23 -5.27
N GLY A 235 0.99 14.24 -6.17
CA GLY A 235 1.98 13.95 -7.19
C GLY A 235 1.59 14.56 -8.53
N ASP A 236 2.43 14.35 -9.58
CA ASP A 236 2.17 14.86 -10.94
C ASP A 236 2.69 13.93 -12.06
N ASP A 237 3.02 12.70 -11.73
CA ASP A 237 3.46 11.70 -12.71
C ASP A 237 2.30 10.79 -13.20
N PRO A 238 2.53 9.94 -14.21
CA PRO A 238 1.49 9.08 -14.76
C PRO A 238 0.84 8.09 -13.78
N SER A 239 1.48 7.80 -12.64
CA SER A 239 0.95 6.93 -11.59
C SER A 239 0.25 7.70 -10.47
N HIS A 240 0.67 8.95 -10.29
CA HIS A 240 0.21 9.85 -9.22
C HIS A 240 -0.40 11.10 -9.86
N ALA A 241 -1.39 10.91 -10.74
CA ALA A 241 -2.03 12.01 -11.43
C ALA A 241 -2.68 12.99 -10.44
N THR A 242 -2.44 14.29 -10.64
CA THR A 242 -3.03 15.36 -9.83
C THR A 242 -4.56 15.25 -9.73
N SER A 243 -5.21 14.75 -10.79
CA SER A 243 -6.66 14.47 -10.79
C SER A 243 -7.09 13.47 -9.71
N GLY A 244 -6.26 12.46 -9.39
CA GLY A 244 -6.52 11.52 -8.30
C GLY A 244 -6.48 12.20 -6.93
N ALA A 245 -5.53 13.10 -6.71
CA ALA A 245 -5.45 13.88 -5.48
C ALA A 245 -6.63 14.86 -5.34
N HIS A 246 -7.05 15.50 -6.43
CA HIS A 246 -8.23 16.38 -6.44
C HIS A 246 -9.52 15.60 -6.18
N TYR A 247 -9.67 14.41 -6.75
CA TYR A 247 -10.79 13.52 -6.46
C TYR A 247 -10.90 13.19 -4.97
N LEU A 248 -9.77 12.87 -4.31
CA LEU A 248 -9.76 12.64 -2.87
C LEU A 248 -10.12 13.89 -2.07
N ARG A 249 -9.69 15.07 -2.53
CA ARG A 249 -10.09 16.35 -1.93
C ARG A 249 -11.60 16.59 -2.01
N GLU A 250 -12.23 16.20 -3.12
CA GLU A 250 -13.69 16.33 -3.28
C GLU A 250 -14.48 15.39 -2.37
N LEU A 251 -13.95 14.19 -2.12
CA LEU A 251 -14.64 13.17 -1.34
C LEU A 251 -14.42 13.29 0.17
N LEU A 252 -13.23 13.66 0.60
CA LEU A 252 -12.87 13.73 2.03
C LEU A 252 -13.36 15.05 2.65
N PRO A 253 -14.36 15.01 3.56
CA PRO A 253 -14.99 16.21 4.11
C PRO A 253 -14.00 17.14 4.84
N GLU A 254 -13.09 16.56 5.61
CA GLU A 254 -12.09 17.27 6.41
C GLU A 254 -10.70 17.16 5.75
N SER A 255 -10.60 17.58 4.47
CA SER A 255 -9.35 17.51 3.73
C SER A 255 -8.58 18.83 3.72
N ASP A 256 -7.29 18.73 4.00
CA ASP A 256 -6.28 19.78 3.88
C ASP A 256 -5.42 19.45 2.64
N PHE A 257 -5.72 20.08 1.50
CA PHE A 257 -4.99 19.85 0.27
C PHE A 257 -3.80 20.80 0.17
N TRP A 258 -2.59 20.24 0.24
CA TRP A 258 -1.37 21.02 0.11
C TRP A 258 -0.97 21.18 -1.35
N SER A 259 -1.21 22.37 -1.91
CA SER A 259 -1.05 22.66 -3.35
C SER A 259 0.41 22.80 -3.83
N VAL A 260 1.41 22.44 -3.02
CA VAL A 260 2.81 22.42 -3.43
C VAL A 260 3.05 21.22 -4.34
N MET A 261 3.59 21.48 -5.53
CA MET A 261 3.83 20.44 -6.53
C MET A 261 5.19 19.75 -6.35
N PRO A 262 5.37 18.51 -6.87
CA PRO A 262 6.56 17.69 -6.64
C PRO A 262 7.91 18.37 -6.81
N PRO A 263 8.17 19.25 -7.80
CA PRO A 263 9.45 19.93 -7.92
C PRO A 263 9.85 20.78 -6.70
N ASP A 264 8.84 21.29 -5.98
CA ASP A 264 9.02 22.14 -4.81
C ASP A 264 8.88 21.39 -3.48
N GLN A 265 8.56 20.09 -3.50
CA GLN A 265 8.41 19.25 -2.32
C GLN A 265 9.79 18.77 -1.82
N THR A 266 10.52 19.65 -1.13
CA THR A 266 11.79 19.26 -0.49
C THR A 266 11.52 18.45 0.78
N THR A 267 12.49 17.65 1.23
CA THR A 267 12.43 16.87 2.48
C THR A 267 11.94 17.73 3.64
N GLN A 268 12.57 18.89 3.82
CA GLN A 268 12.29 19.76 4.96
C GLN A 268 10.83 20.21 4.97
N ILE A 269 10.33 20.81 3.88
CA ILE A 269 8.97 21.37 3.87
C ILE A 269 7.89 20.29 3.91
N VAL A 270 8.15 19.11 3.34
CA VAL A 270 7.21 17.97 3.42
C VAL A 270 7.11 17.46 4.86
N CYS A 271 8.25 17.24 5.51
CA CYS A 271 8.26 16.75 6.89
C CYS A 271 7.69 17.79 7.87
N GLU A 272 8.06 19.08 7.73
CA GLU A 272 7.47 20.17 8.53
C GLU A 272 5.95 20.23 8.34
N ARG A 273 5.47 20.11 7.09
CA ARG A 273 4.04 20.12 6.79
C ARG A 273 3.27 18.96 7.43
N ILE A 274 3.86 17.76 7.44
CA ILE A 274 3.27 16.59 8.09
C ILE A 274 3.25 16.78 9.61
N LEU A 275 4.36 17.22 10.20
CA LEU A 275 4.44 17.47 11.64
C LEU A 275 3.42 18.51 12.08
N ASP A 276 3.30 19.62 11.37
CA ASP A 276 2.32 20.67 11.64
C ASP A 276 0.87 20.18 11.54
N PHE A 277 0.61 19.28 10.61
CA PHE A 277 -0.71 18.65 10.49
C PHE A 277 -1.00 17.72 11.68
N CYS A 278 -0.02 16.96 12.14
CA CYS A 278 -0.18 16.03 13.26
C CYS A 278 -0.27 16.72 14.63
N ARG A 279 0.07 18.00 14.73
CA ARG A 279 -0.05 18.81 15.96
C ARG A 279 -1.45 19.43 16.17
N LYS A 280 -2.29 19.45 15.13
CA LYS A 280 -3.66 19.94 15.17
C LYS A 280 -4.59 18.93 15.86
#